data_b7e4fcde4cfe03b77ae3dd8c929f7e3b
#
_entry.id   b7e4fcde4cfe03b77ae3dd8c929f7e3b
#
_cell.length_a   1.000
_cell.length_b   1.000
_cell.length_c   1.000
_cell.angle_alpha   90.00
_cell.angle_beta   90.00
_cell.angle_gamma   90.00
#
_symmetry.space_group_name_H-M   'P 1'
#
loop_
_entity.id
_entity.type
_entity.pdbx_description
1 polymer ?
#
loop_
_entity_poly.entity_id
_entity_poly.type
_entity_poly.pdbx_seq_one_letter_code
_entity_poly.pdbx_strand_id
1 'polypeptide(L)'
;MNPFPIDLYSDTKTRPTPGMRQAMADAEVGDEQHQEDPTVARLLERAADLLGHEAAVFLPSGTMANAVAVLVHCRAGDEIIAHQASHVINYEAGAPAALAGAMVRAIPGARGLFDCATVRAAIRPGNRYDLPKSRLIVVEQTANLGGGTVWPIEQMTDVVTLARQHGLASHLDGARLMNASAQSGLAPSRYAQIFDTAYLDFTKGLGAPFGAVLAGT
;
A
#
# COMPACT_ATOMS: atom_id res chain seq x y z
N MET A 1 -11.65 -26.95 -14.23
CA MET A 1 -10.41 -26.67 -14.96
C MET A 1 -10.62 -25.39 -15.76
N ASN A 2 -9.65 -24.48 -15.79
CA ASN A 2 -9.72 -23.29 -16.66
C ASN A 2 -9.65 -23.79 -18.12
N PRO A 3 -10.62 -23.47 -18.99
CA PRO A 3 -10.60 -23.88 -20.39
C PRO A 3 -9.48 -23.20 -21.22
N PHE A 4 -8.86 -22.15 -20.67
CA PHE A 4 -7.81 -21.41 -21.33
C PHE A 4 -6.43 -21.80 -20.78
N PRO A 5 -5.46 -22.14 -21.63
CA PRO A 5 -4.11 -22.52 -21.21
C PRO A 5 -3.33 -21.32 -20.63
N ILE A 6 -3.68 -20.10 -21.01
CA ILE A 6 -3.09 -18.83 -20.52
C ILE A 6 -4.23 -17.96 -20.04
N ASP A 7 -4.16 -17.51 -18.79
CA ASP A 7 -5.13 -16.64 -18.17
C ASP A 7 -4.46 -15.31 -17.78
N LEU A 8 -4.77 -14.24 -18.53
CA LEU A 8 -4.27 -12.89 -18.30
C LEU A 8 -5.33 -11.96 -17.69
N TYR A 9 -6.37 -12.53 -17.07
CA TYR A 9 -7.47 -11.75 -16.51
C TYR A 9 -6.99 -10.90 -15.30
N SER A 10 -6.30 -11.52 -14.34
CA SER A 10 -5.81 -10.83 -13.14
C SER A 10 -4.69 -11.63 -12.46
N ASP A 11 -3.69 -10.93 -11.93
CA ASP A 11 -2.65 -11.52 -11.08
C ASP A 11 -3.15 -12.01 -9.71
N THR A 12 -4.39 -11.68 -9.34
CA THR A 12 -5.08 -12.25 -8.17
C THR A 12 -5.47 -13.73 -8.35
N LYS A 13 -5.31 -14.29 -9.56
CA LYS A 13 -5.53 -15.71 -9.85
C LYS A 13 -4.30 -16.59 -9.61
N THR A 14 -3.18 -16.04 -9.18
CA THR A 14 -2.01 -16.80 -8.76
C THR A 14 -2.39 -17.82 -7.68
N ARG A 15 -1.63 -18.90 -7.60
CA ARG A 15 -1.88 -19.98 -6.65
C ARG A 15 -0.60 -20.35 -5.93
N PRO A 16 -0.68 -20.76 -4.66
CA PRO A 16 0.49 -21.21 -3.94
C PRO A 16 1.08 -22.46 -4.60
N THR A 17 2.39 -22.46 -4.71
CA THR A 17 3.16 -23.60 -5.22
C THR A 17 3.03 -24.81 -4.28
N PRO A 18 3.37 -26.05 -4.73
CA PRO A 18 3.42 -27.21 -3.84
C PRO A 18 4.32 -26.98 -2.62
N GLY A 19 5.48 -26.33 -2.78
CA GLY A 19 6.38 -25.99 -1.68
C GLY A 19 5.77 -25.01 -0.70
N MET A 20 5.04 -23.99 -1.16
CA MET A 20 4.31 -23.07 -0.26
C MET A 20 3.21 -23.78 0.51
N ARG A 21 2.50 -24.72 -0.12
CA ARG A 21 1.46 -25.52 0.56
C ARG A 21 2.06 -26.42 1.63
N GLN A 22 3.21 -27.04 1.35
CA GLN A 22 3.93 -27.85 2.33
C GLN A 22 4.43 -26.99 3.48
N ALA A 23 5.03 -25.83 3.21
CA ALA A 23 5.49 -24.90 4.24
C ALA A 23 4.34 -24.43 5.17
N MET A 24 3.14 -24.21 4.62
CA MET A 24 1.95 -23.90 5.45
C MET A 24 1.52 -25.09 6.32
N ALA A 25 1.60 -26.31 5.79
CA ALA A 25 1.22 -27.52 6.53
C ALA A 25 2.19 -27.84 7.68
N ASP A 26 3.46 -27.54 7.48
CA ASP A 26 4.56 -27.82 8.43
C ASP A 26 4.86 -26.62 9.34
N ALA A 27 4.15 -25.50 9.20
CA ALA A 27 4.43 -24.31 9.98
C ALA A 27 4.22 -24.56 11.48
N GLU A 28 5.22 -24.17 12.26
CA GLU A 28 5.09 -24.11 13.70
C GLU A 28 4.11 -23.00 14.08
N VAL A 29 3.13 -23.32 14.93
CA VAL A 29 2.11 -22.38 15.37
C VAL A 29 2.14 -22.20 16.88
N GLY A 30 1.73 -21.03 17.35
CA GLY A 30 1.65 -20.68 18.76
C GLY A 30 0.47 -19.75 19.04
N ASP A 31 0.43 -19.20 20.25
CA ASP A 31 -0.62 -18.27 20.65
C ASP A 31 -0.28 -16.85 20.16
N GLU A 32 -0.94 -16.44 19.06
CA GLU A 32 -0.74 -15.09 18.49
C GLU A 32 -1.17 -13.97 19.45
N GLN A 33 -2.19 -14.20 20.29
CA GLN A 33 -2.64 -13.17 21.23
C GLN A 33 -1.58 -12.85 22.29
N HIS A 34 -0.71 -13.80 22.60
CA HIS A 34 0.43 -13.62 23.50
C HIS A 34 1.75 -13.38 22.76
N GLN A 35 1.71 -13.25 21.43
CA GLN A 35 2.89 -13.09 20.57
C GLN A 35 3.86 -14.31 20.65
N GLU A 36 3.32 -15.48 20.85
CA GLU A 36 4.06 -16.74 20.98
C GLU A 36 4.08 -17.56 19.68
N ASP A 37 3.44 -17.09 18.57
CA ASP A 37 3.52 -17.77 17.28
C ASP A 37 4.85 -17.45 16.58
N PRO A 38 5.77 -18.44 16.47
CA PRO A 38 7.10 -18.18 15.93
C PRO A 38 7.08 -17.97 14.41
N THR A 39 6.08 -18.46 13.70
CA THR A 39 5.95 -18.27 12.26
C THR A 39 5.46 -16.86 11.94
N VAL A 40 4.49 -16.35 12.71
CA VAL A 40 4.03 -14.96 12.59
C VAL A 40 5.17 -14.01 12.97
N ALA A 41 5.87 -14.23 14.07
CA ALA A 41 7.00 -13.39 14.50
C ALA A 41 8.06 -13.25 13.39
N ARG A 42 8.50 -14.38 12.79
CA ARG A 42 9.45 -14.38 11.67
C ARG A 42 8.89 -13.66 10.42
N LEU A 43 7.59 -13.79 10.15
CA LEU A 43 6.97 -13.10 9.03
C LEU A 43 7.01 -11.58 9.22
N LEU A 44 6.65 -11.09 10.41
CA LEU A 44 6.61 -9.66 10.71
C LEU A 44 8.01 -9.04 10.70
N GLU A 45 9.00 -9.69 11.33
CA GLU A 45 10.40 -9.27 11.28
C GLU A 45 10.90 -9.18 9.83
N ARG A 46 10.71 -10.25 9.05
CA ARG A 46 11.14 -10.27 7.65
C ARG A 46 10.44 -9.24 6.79
N ALA A 47 9.17 -8.97 7.04
CA ALA A 47 8.41 -7.96 6.31
C ALA A 47 8.89 -6.54 6.67
N ALA A 48 9.14 -6.26 7.94
CA ALA A 48 9.70 -4.99 8.39
C ALA A 48 11.08 -4.73 7.75
N ASP A 49 11.98 -5.71 7.80
CA ASP A 49 13.29 -5.64 7.15
C ASP A 49 13.19 -5.42 5.63
N LEU A 50 12.34 -6.20 4.96
CA LEU A 50 12.14 -6.12 3.50
C LEU A 50 11.66 -4.74 3.06
N LEU A 51 10.80 -4.12 3.87
CA LEU A 51 10.23 -2.81 3.59
C LEU A 51 11.06 -1.65 4.16
N GLY A 52 12.05 -1.95 5.03
CA GLY A 52 12.91 -0.95 5.66
C GLY A 52 12.18 -0.09 6.69
N HIS A 53 11.25 -0.70 7.43
CA HIS A 53 10.49 -0.09 8.52
C HIS A 53 10.81 -0.73 9.86
N GLU A 54 10.41 -0.07 10.95
CA GLU A 54 10.67 -0.53 12.32
C GLU A 54 9.86 -1.77 12.67
N ALA A 55 8.60 -1.81 12.25
CA ALA A 55 7.67 -2.89 12.58
C ALA A 55 6.69 -3.17 11.43
N ALA A 56 6.07 -4.32 11.50
CA ALA A 56 4.99 -4.71 10.57
C ALA A 56 3.87 -5.43 11.32
N VAL A 57 2.66 -5.41 10.74
CA VAL A 57 1.50 -6.15 11.21
C VAL A 57 0.91 -6.96 10.06
N PHE A 58 0.54 -8.21 10.32
CA PHE A 58 -0.17 -9.06 9.36
C PHE A 58 -1.66 -8.70 9.33
N LEU A 59 -2.21 -8.62 8.15
CA LEU A 59 -3.62 -8.29 7.90
C LEU A 59 -4.22 -9.24 6.86
N PRO A 60 -5.52 -9.55 6.95
CA PRO A 60 -6.17 -10.51 6.06
C PRO A 60 -6.17 -10.10 4.58
N SER A 61 -6.09 -8.81 4.27
CA SER A 61 -6.16 -8.31 2.89
C SER A 61 -5.49 -6.96 2.71
N GLY A 62 -5.11 -6.63 1.47
CA GLY A 62 -4.62 -5.30 1.11
C GLY A 62 -5.65 -4.19 1.36
N THR A 63 -6.94 -4.45 1.14
CA THR A 63 -8.02 -3.52 1.48
C THR A 63 -8.00 -3.16 2.97
N MET A 64 -7.81 -4.16 3.85
CA MET A 64 -7.68 -3.89 5.29
C MET A 64 -6.40 -3.13 5.60
N ALA A 65 -5.29 -3.42 4.91
CA ALA A 65 -4.04 -2.69 5.09
C ALA A 65 -4.17 -1.20 4.74
N ASN A 66 -4.78 -0.88 3.60
CA ASN A 66 -5.10 0.49 3.22
C ASN A 66 -6.05 1.16 4.22
N ALA A 67 -7.10 0.47 4.66
CA ALA A 67 -8.05 1.01 5.63
C ALA A 67 -7.38 1.34 6.97
N VAL A 68 -6.51 0.45 7.48
CA VAL A 68 -5.74 0.67 8.72
C VAL A 68 -4.77 1.84 8.55
N ALA A 69 -4.05 1.92 7.42
CA ALA A 69 -3.16 3.05 7.14
C ALA A 69 -3.92 4.40 7.16
N VAL A 70 -5.10 4.44 6.54
CA VAL A 70 -5.95 5.64 6.59
C VAL A 70 -6.39 5.98 8.02
N LEU A 71 -6.80 4.98 8.82
CA LEU A 71 -7.20 5.17 10.22
C LEU A 71 -6.06 5.67 11.11
N VAL A 72 -4.83 5.24 10.83
CA VAL A 72 -3.63 5.70 11.57
C VAL A 72 -3.34 7.17 11.28
N HIS A 73 -3.45 7.59 10.02
CA HIS A 73 -3.02 8.92 9.58
C HIS A 73 -4.12 9.98 9.57
N CYS A 74 -5.41 9.59 9.50
CA CYS A 74 -6.52 10.51 9.34
C CYS A 74 -7.49 10.46 10.50
N ARG A 75 -8.23 11.55 10.68
CA ARG A 75 -9.40 11.69 11.55
C ARG A 75 -10.61 12.07 10.71
N ALA A 76 -11.80 11.91 11.26
CA ALA A 76 -13.03 12.33 10.59
C ALA A 76 -12.96 13.80 10.16
N GLY A 77 -13.25 14.07 8.89
CA GLY A 77 -13.15 15.38 8.27
C GLY A 77 -11.78 15.71 7.63
N ASP A 78 -10.76 14.90 7.83
CA ASP A 78 -9.48 15.04 7.10
C ASP A 78 -9.65 14.64 5.63
N GLU A 79 -8.68 15.05 4.80
CA GLU A 79 -8.67 14.77 3.35
C GLU A 79 -7.42 13.97 2.95
N ILE A 80 -7.64 12.93 2.16
CA ILE A 80 -6.60 12.11 1.53
C ILE A 80 -6.41 12.61 0.10
N ILE A 81 -5.16 12.76 -0.34
CA ILE A 81 -4.81 13.05 -1.74
C ILE A 81 -4.33 11.74 -2.38
N ALA A 82 -4.97 11.34 -3.48
CA ALA A 82 -4.59 10.15 -4.24
C ALA A 82 -4.89 10.31 -5.73
N HIS A 83 -4.22 9.54 -6.59
CA HIS A 83 -4.52 9.54 -8.01
C HIS A 83 -5.95 9.05 -8.26
N GLN A 84 -6.68 9.68 -9.18
CA GLN A 84 -8.08 9.35 -9.49
C GLN A 84 -8.31 7.88 -9.87
N ALA A 85 -7.30 7.20 -10.39
CA ALA A 85 -7.36 5.78 -10.76
C ALA A 85 -6.80 4.85 -9.66
N SER A 86 -6.44 5.35 -8.47
CA SER A 86 -5.88 4.51 -7.40
C SER A 86 -6.92 3.55 -6.80
N HIS A 87 -6.43 2.45 -6.26
CA HIS A 87 -7.25 1.41 -5.64
C HIS A 87 -8.03 1.95 -4.43
N VAL A 88 -7.40 2.79 -3.61
CA VAL A 88 -8.00 3.39 -2.41
C VAL A 88 -9.26 4.22 -2.73
N ILE A 89 -9.36 4.76 -3.94
CA ILE A 89 -10.57 5.48 -4.39
C ILE A 89 -11.62 4.54 -4.97
N ASN A 90 -11.18 3.55 -5.78
CA ASN A 90 -12.10 2.86 -6.68
C ASN A 90 -12.51 1.47 -6.19
N TYR A 91 -11.73 0.81 -5.30
CA TYR A 91 -11.91 -0.61 -4.99
C TYR A 91 -11.88 -0.96 -3.50
N GLU A 92 -11.91 0.04 -2.60
CA GLU A 92 -11.88 -0.16 -1.15
C GLU A 92 -13.28 -0.12 -0.51
N ALA A 93 -14.34 -0.35 -1.28
CA ALA A 93 -15.73 -0.32 -0.80
C ALA A 93 -16.11 0.95 -0.01
N GLY A 94 -15.45 2.08 -0.29
CA GLY A 94 -15.66 3.34 0.44
C GLY A 94 -15.03 3.38 1.84
N ALA A 95 -14.11 2.47 2.16
CA ALA A 95 -13.48 2.37 3.48
C ALA A 95 -12.89 3.68 4.02
N PRO A 96 -12.23 4.55 3.24
CA PRO A 96 -11.74 5.82 3.75
C PRO A 96 -12.84 6.69 4.37
N ALA A 97 -14.00 6.76 3.72
CA ALA A 97 -15.14 7.51 4.23
C ALA A 97 -15.87 6.75 5.35
N ALA A 98 -16.11 5.45 5.17
CA ALA A 98 -16.92 4.65 6.09
C ALA A 98 -16.24 4.39 7.44
N LEU A 99 -14.93 4.17 7.45
CA LEU A 99 -14.18 3.79 8.65
C LEU A 99 -13.46 4.98 9.29
N ALA A 100 -12.78 5.79 8.49
CA ALA A 100 -12.00 6.92 9.00
C ALA A 100 -12.74 8.27 8.91
N GLY A 101 -13.89 8.33 8.23
CA GLY A 101 -14.61 9.59 7.97
C GLY A 101 -13.78 10.56 7.12
N ALA A 102 -12.81 10.06 6.38
CA ALA A 102 -11.91 10.87 5.58
C ALA A 102 -12.48 11.15 4.19
N MET A 103 -12.35 12.39 3.73
CA MET A 103 -12.65 12.77 2.36
C MET A 103 -11.51 12.33 1.44
N VAL A 104 -11.82 12.06 0.17
CA VAL A 104 -10.81 11.75 -0.82
C VAL A 104 -10.77 12.81 -1.89
N ARG A 105 -9.60 13.41 -2.09
CA ARG A 105 -9.30 14.33 -3.18
C ARG A 105 -8.58 13.59 -4.29
N ALA A 106 -9.33 13.25 -5.32
CA ALA A 106 -8.80 12.65 -6.52
C ALA A 106 -8.00 13.67 -7.34
N ILE A 107 -6.76 13.33 -7.69
CA ILE A 107 -5.91 14.16 -8.55
C ILE A 107 -5.62 13.45 -9.87
N PRO A 108 -5.49 14.21 -10.98
CA PRO A 108 -5.17 13.65 -12.28
C PRO A 108 -3.67 13.35 -12.41
N GLY A 109 -3.34 12.55 -13.42
CA GLY A 109 -1.98 12.28 -13.82
C GLY A 109 -1.91 11.25 -14.94
N ALA A 110 -0.81 11.21 -15.66
CA ALA A 110 -0.64 10.26 -16.75
C ALA A 110 -0.33 8.86 -16.21
N ARG A 111 -1.10 7.87 -16.64
CA ARG A 111 -0.86 6.46 -16.31
C ARG A 111 -0.74 6.16 -14.79
N GLY A 112 -1.50 6.87 -13.97
CA GLY A 112 -1.51 6.65 -12.53
C GLY A 112 -0.43 7.43 -11.75
N LEU A 113 0.41 8.21 -12.44
CA LEU A 113 1.46 9.01 -11.84
C LEU A 113 1.03 10.49 -11.80
N PHE A 114 1.52 11.23 -10.81
CA PHE A 114 1.30 12.66 -10.66
C PHE A 114 2.60 13.35 -10.21
N ASP A 115 2.70 14.64 -10.40
CA ASP A 115 3.88 15.44 -10.08
C ASP A 115 3.66 16.37 -8.86
N CYS A 116 4.74 17.01 -8.42
CA CYS A 116 4.71 17.95 -7.32
C CYS A 116 3.80 19.16 -7.58
N ALA A 117 3.67 19.62 -8.82
CA ALA A 117 2.81 20.75 -9.16
C ALA A 117 1.32 20.38 -8.93
N THR A 118 0.93 19.21 -9.37
CA THR A 118 -0.42 18.66 -9.17
C THR A 118 -0.73 18.46 -7.67
N VAL A 119 0.21 17.90 -6.91
CA VAL A 119 0.04 17.73 -5.46
C VAL A 119 -0.07 19.07 -4.75
N ARG A 120 0.81 20.02 -5.05
CA ARG A 120 0.78 21.37 -4.47
C ARG A 120 -0.55 22.08 -4.70
N ALA A 121 -1.12 21.97 -5.90
CA ALA A 121 -2.43 22.53 -6.23
C ALA A 121 -3.59 21.85 -5.49
N ALA A 122 -3.37 20.62 -5.05
CA ALA A 122 -4.37 19.84 -4.31
C ALA A 122 -4.34 20.10 -2.80
N ILE A 123 -3.18 20.43 -2.22
CA ILE A 123 -3.05 20.66 -0.78
C ILE A 123 -3.90 21.86 -0.36
N ARG A 124 -4.73 21.68 0.68
CA ARG A 124 -5.58 22.73 1.25
C ARG A 124 -4.78 23.69 2.12
N PRO A 125 -5.09 25.00 2.09
CA PRO A 125 -4.48 25.96 3.03
C PRO A 125 -4.83 25.58 4.47
N GLY A 126 -3.81 25.39 5.30
CA GLY A 126 -3.98 24.93 6.70
C GLY A 126 -4.63 25.95 7.67
N ASN A 127 -4.82 27.19 7.24
CA ASN A 127 -5.39 28.28 8.05
C ASN A 127 -6.88 28.55 7.76
N ARG A 128 -7.57 27.67 7.04
CA ARG A 128 -8.99 27.81 6.68
C ARG A 128 -9.82 26.85 7.50
N TYR A 129 -10.70 27.39 8.36
CA TYR A 129 -11.59 26.60 9.23
C TYR A 129 -12.76 25.94 8.46
N ASP A 130 -13.06 26.45 7.28
CA ASP A 130 -14.14 26.03 6.40
C ASP A 130 -13.71 24.99 5.34
N LEU A 131 -12.45 24.54 5.38
CA LEU A 131 -11.91 23.55 4.47
C LEU A 131 -11.45 22.29 5.23
N PRO A 132 -11.60 21.09 4.62
CA PRO A 132 -11.01 19.89 5.17
C PRO A 132 -9.48 20.02 5.20
N LYS A 133 -8.83 19.36 6.13
CA LYS A 133 -7.38 19.38 6.26
C LYS A 133 -6.76 18.27 5.43
N SER A 134 -5.91 18.60 4.47
CA SER A 134 -5.10 17.59 3.76
C SER A 134 -4.16 16.92 4.75
N ARG A 135 -4.25 15.59 4.91
CA ARG A 135 -3.55 14.81 5.93
C ARG A 135 -2.66 13.74 5.40
N LEU A 136 -3.06 13.09 4.33
CA LEU A 136 -2.39 11.91 3.81
C LEU A 136 -2.26 12.01 2.31
N ILE A 137 -1.07 11.66 1.80
CA ILE A 137 -0.89 11.35 0.39
C ILE A 137 -0.74 9.84 0.23
N VAL A 138 -1.46 9.26 -0.73
CA VAL A 138 -1.37 7.84 -1.08
C VAL A 138 -0.79 7.68 -2.46
N VAL A 139 0.26 6.88 -2.59
CA VAL A 139 0.90 6.50 -3.86
C VAL A 139 0.76 5.00 -4.05
N GLU A 140 0.38 4.57 -5.24
CA GLU A 140 0.19 3.16 -5.60
C GLU A 140 1.33 2.64 -6.47
N GLN A 141 2.04 1.60 -6.00
CA GLN A 141 3.16 0.97 -6.71
C GLN A 141 2.89 -0.53 -6.91
N THR A 142 2.76 -1.01 -8.15
CA THR A 142 2.68 -0.25 -9.40
C THR A 142 1.28 0.35 -9.57
N ALA A 143 1.15 1.41 -10.38
CA ALA A 143 -0.15 2.02 -10.68
C ALA A 143 -0.99 1.06 -11.54
N ASN A 144 -1.92 0.32 -10.92
CA ASN A 144 -2.68 -0.76 -11.55
C ASN A 144 -3.48 -0.30 -12.76
N LEU A 145 -4.41 0.63 -12.58
CA LEU A 145 -5.21 1.18 -13.68
C LEU A 145 -4.40 2.07 -14.65
N GLY A 146 -3.19 2.42 -14.27
CA GLY A 146 -2.20 3.06 -15.14
C GLY A 146 -1.53 2.09 -16.13
N GLY A 147 -1.90 0.80 -16.09
CA GLY A 147 -1.30 -0.26 -16.89
C GLY A 147 -0.08 -0.89 -16.25
N GLY A 148 -0.01 -0.91 -14.92
CA GLY A 148 1.13 -1.45 -14.17
C GLY A 148 2.35 -0.53 -14.19
N THR A 149 2.14 0.77 -14.34
CA THR A 149 3.25 1.73 -14.41
C THR A 149 4.06 1.72 -13.12
N VAL A 150 5.37 1.59 -13.26
CA VAL A 150 6.33 1.73 -12.16
C VAL A 150 6.66 3.22 -11.99
N TRP A 151 6.50 3.73 -10.77
CA TRP A 151 6.94 5.08 -10.44
C TRP A 151 8.47 5.17 -10.47
N PRO A 152 9.04 6.20 -11.12
CA PRO A 152 10.44 6.56 -10.90
C PRO A 152 10.66 6.93 -9.44
N ILE A 153 11.72 6.39 -8.83
CA ILE A 153 11.99 6.60 -7.40
C ILE A 153 12.21 8.08 -7.06
N GLU A 154 12.84 8.84 -7.96
CA GLU A 154 13.10 10.27 -7.82
C GLU A 154 11.76 11.04 -7.74
N GLN A 155 10.86 10.80 -8.68
CA GLN A 155 9.54 11.46 -8.70
C GLN A 155 8.72 11.13 -7.46
N MET A 156 8.77 9.88 -7.01
CA MET A 156 8.10 9.42 -5.79
C MET A 156 8.68 10.13 -4.56
N THR A 157 10.00 10.24 -4.47
CA THR A 157 10.72 10.94 -3.40
C THR A 157 10.36 12.42 -3.36
N ASP A 158 10.30 13.07 -4.51
CA ASP A 158 9.95 14.50 -4.61
C ASP A 158 8.52 14.75 -4.11
N VAL A 159 7.59 13.92 -4.51
CA VAL A 159 6.18 13.99 -4.08
C VAL A 159 6.03 13.80 -2.57
N VAL A 160 6.70 12.80 -1.99
CA VAL A 160 6.65 12.55 -0.54
C VAL A 160 7.34 13.66 0.25
N THR A 161 8.48 14.16 -0.26
CA THR A 161 9.18 15.30 0.34
C THR A 161 8.29 16.54 0.38
N LEU A 162 7.60 16.84 -0.72
CA LEU A 162 6.64 17.93 -0.78
C LEU A 162 5.50 17.74 0.24
N ALA A 163 4.94 16.55 0.32
CA ALA A 163 3.87 16.24 1.27
C ALA A 163 4.32 16.49 2.73
N ARG A 164 5.51 16.02 3.11
CA ARG A 164 6.10 16.26 4.44
C ARG A 164 6.33 17.75 4.74
N GLN A 165 6.80 18.53 3.75
CA GLN A 165 6.96 19.98 3.90
C GLN A 165 5.64 20.69 4.23
N HIS A 166 4.52 20.10 3.83
CA HIS A 166 3.18 20.60 4.12
C HIS A 166 2.48 19.89 5.31
N GLY A 167 3.20 19.04 6.04
CA GLY A 167 2.69 18.35 7.22
C GLY A 167 1.69 17.23 6.91
N LEU A 168 1.74 16.66 5.70
CA LEU A 168 0.99 15.46 5.33
C LEU A 168 1.82 14.22 5.67
N ALA A 169 1.13 13.20 6.16
CA ALA A 169 1.66 11.83 6.17
C ALA A 169 1.65 11.23 4.76
N SER A 170 2.37 10.13 4.60
CA SER A 170 2.50 9.43 3.32
C SER A 170 2.32 7.92 3.48
N HIS A 171 1.54 7.32 2.57
CA HIS A 171 1.30 5.88 2.53
C HIS A 171 1.59 5.31 1.16
N LEU A 172 2.32 4.19 1.13
CA LEU A 172 2.57 3.40 -0.07
C LEU A 172 1.60 2.22 -0.15
N ASP A 173 0.68 2.28 -1.11
CA ASP A 173 -0.03 1.10 -1.56
C ASP A 173 0.94 0.26 -2.40
N GLY A 174 1.58 -0.71 -1.76
CA GLY A 174 2.59 -1.60 -2.33
C GLY A 174 2.03 -2.91 -2.87
N ALA A 175 0.76 -2.93 -3.31
CA ALA A 175 0.10 -4.14 -3.80
C ALA A 175 0.92 -4.94 -4.82
N ARG A 176 1.75 -4.24 -5.61
CA ARG A 176 2.65 -4.85 -6.59
C ARG A 176 4.09 -4.32 -6.49
N LEU A 177 4.51 -3.99 -5.28
CA LEU A 177 5.85 -3.46 -5.00
C LEU A 177 6.96 -4.43 -5.46
N MET A 178 6.77 -5.73 -5.30
CA MET A 178 7.74 -6.73 -5.76
C MET A 178 7.89 -6.76 -7.28
N ASN A 179 6.81 -6.46 -8.02
CA ASN A 179 6.89 -6.33 -9.48
C ASN A 179 7.68 -5.09 -9.89
N ALA A 180 7.48 -3.97 -9.17
CA ALA A 180 8.26 -2.74 -9.38
C ALA A 180 9.75 -2.97 -9.08
N SER A 181 10.05 -3.65 -7.98
CA SER A 181 11.41 -4.04 -7.61
C SER A 181 12.08 -4.91 -8.67
N ALA A 182 11.38 -5.93 -9.17
CA ALA A 182 11.90 -6.80 -10.22
C ALA A 182 12.17 -6.05 -11.54
N GLN A 183 11.32 -5.09 -11.89
CA GLN A 183 11.48 -4.31 -13.12
C GLN A 183 12.60 -3.27 -13.02
N SER A 184 12.71 -2.59 -11.89
CA SER A 184 13.68 -1.49 -11.69
C SER A 184 15.06 -1.94 -11.23
N GLY A 185 15.17 -3.15 -10.64
CA GLY A 185 16.35 -3.62 -9.94
C GLY A 185 16.56 -2.98 -8.56
N LEU A 186 15.66 -2.14 -8.10
CA LEU A 186 15.73 -1.52 -6.77
C LEU A 186 15.15 -2.45 -5.70
N ALA A 187 15.77 -2.49 -4.53
CA ALA A 187 15.22 -3.23 -3.38
C ALA A 187 13.85 -2.65 -2.98
N PRO A 188 12.90 -3.47 -2.49
CA PRO A 188 11.59 -3.00 -2.02
C PRO A 188 11.69 -1.90 -0.96
N SER A 189 12.67 -2.00 -0.05
CA SER A 189 12.94 -0.98 0.97
C SER A 189 13.26 0.40 0.39
N ARG A 190 13.89 0.46 -0.79
CA ARG A 190 14.21 1.76 -1.44
C ARG A 190 12.94 2.54 -1.80
N TYR A 191 11.85 1.83 -2.09
CA TYR A 191 10.54 2.44 -2.31
C TYR A 191 9.81 2.69 -0.99
N ALA A 192 9.72 1.67 -0.13
CA ALA A 192 8.86 1.70 1.04
C ALA A 192 9.34 2.68 2.12
N GLN A 193 10.64 2.73 2.40
CA GLN A 193 11.22 3.54 3.49
C GLN A 193 11.07 5.06 3.34
N ILE A 194 10.70 5.55 2.13
CA ILE A 194 10.43 6.98 1.94
C ILE A 194 9.03 7.38 2.44
N PHE A 195 8.16 6.43 2.72
CA PHE A 195 6.79 6.62 3.24
C PHE A 195 6.74 6.42 4.75
N ASP A 196 5.72 6.98 5.40
CA ASP A 196 5.49 6.79 6.83
C ASP A 196 4.87 5.41 7.10
N THR A 197 4.05 4.90 6.16
CA THR A 197 3.56 3.52 6.14
C THR A 197 3.60 2.94 4.74
N ALA A 198 3.83 1.63 4.64
CA ALA A 198 3.80 0.90 3.38
C ALA A 198 3.14 -0.47 3.57
N TYR A 199 2.30 -0.91 2.62
CA TYR A 199 1.82 -2.27 2.65
C TYR A 199 2.37 -3.11 1.49
N LEU A 200 2.43 -4.43 1.70
CA LEU A 200 2.79 -5.43 0.71
C LEU A 200 1.73 -6.51 0.67
N ASP A 201 1.26 -6.84 -0.54
CA ASP A 201 0.27 -7.90 -0.78
C ASP A 201 0.96 -9.24 -1.04
N PHE A 202 0.48 -10.29 -0.39
CA PHE A 202 0.99 -11.64 -0.60
C PHE A 202 0.21 -12.44 -1.66
N THR A 203 -1.02 -12.01 -1.99
CA THR A 203 -1.98 -12.79 -2.77
C THR A 203 -1.89 -12.57 -4.28
N LYS A 204 -1.07 -11.61 -4.73
CA LYS A 204 -0.88 -11.30 -6.15
C LYS A 204 0.39 -11.95 -6.70
N GLY A 205 1.38 -11.17 -7.08
CA GLY A 205 2.63 -11.66 -7.66
C GLY A 205 3.41 -12.64 -6.77
N LEU A 206 3.24 -12.59 -5.46
CA LEU A 206 3.87 -13.52 -4.52
C LEU A 206 3.17 -14.88 -4.44
N GLY A 207 1.91 -14.98 -4.86
CA GLY A 207 1.19 -16.25 -5.01
C GLY A 207 0.74 -16.91 -3.72
N ALA A 208 0.79 -16.22 -2.57
CA ALA A 208 0.23 -16.75 -1.33
C ALA A 208 -1.31 -16.78 -1.39
N PRO A 209 -1.97 -17.68 -0.65
CA PRO A 209 -3.43 -17.80 -0.69
C PRO A 209 -4.15 -16.68 0.05
N PHE A 210 -3.46 -15.97 0.94
CA PHE A 210 -4.10 -15.07 1.89
C PHE A 210 -3.12 -14.05 2.46
N GLY A 211 -3.59 -12.83 2.73
CA GLY A 211 -2.92 -11.88 3.59
C GLY A 211 -2.09 -10.79 2.90
N ALA A 212 -1.79 -9.82 3.72
CA ALA A 212 -0.93 -8.68 3.44
C ALA A 212 -0.19 -8.28 4.72
N VAL A 213 0.82 -7.44 4.61
CA VAL A 213 1.44 -6.76 5.76
C VAL A 213 1.38 -5.26 5.57
N LEU A 214 1.17 -4.56 6.68
CA LEU A 214 1.36 -3.12 6.77
C LEU A 214 2.58 -2.87 7.66
N ALA A 215 3.53 -2.07 7.18
CA ALA A 215 4.74 -1.69 7.90
C ALA A 215 4.80 -0.18 8.11
N GLY A 216 5.46 0.23 9.20
CA GLY A 216 5.62 1.63 9.57
C GLY A 216 6.53 1.79 10.79
N THR A 217 6.54 2.98 11.38
CA THR A 217 7.25 3.35 12.60
C THR A 217 6.27 3.60 13.74
#